data_9fd6d0e7fe3c11f5751f90291177841a
#
_entry.id   9fd6d0e7fe3c11f5751f90291177841a
#
_cell.length_a   1.000
_cell.length_b   1.000
_cell.length_c   1.000
_cell.angle_alpha   90.00
_cell.angle_beta   90.00
_cell.angle_gamma   90.00
#
_symmetry.space_group_name_H-M   'P 1'
#
loop_
_entity.id
_entity.type
_entity.pdbx_description
1 polymer ?
#
loop_
_entity_poly.entity_id
_entity_poly.type
_entity_poly.pdbx_seq_one_letter_code
_entity_poly.pdbx_strand_id
1 'polypeptide(L)'
;NNLAYNDSDNAIHRVPDNQRKGFISIAAVAAGFCICMSGLYTGAAIAFGLSFKNAIIAAVIGNVILSLYGGAIGAAGAKEGVASAMLSRHSFGMQGSKFVGVLLAVVMLGWFAVQVGFFGTTMQALFPGGGFITSRYVAAAWGGILMMFTAYYGYKGLNILSYIAVPAVGILAVIGM
;
A
#
# COMPACT_ATOMS: atom_id res chain seq x y z
N ASN A 1 -20.57 -27.63 -16.07
CA ASN A 1 -20.11 -27.38 -14.71
C ASN A 1 -19.43 -26.02 -14.65
N ASN A 2 -20.27 -24.97 -14.60
CA ASN A 2 -19.81 -23.61 -14.40
C ASN A 2 -19.63 -23.37 -12.90
N LEU A 3 -18.54 -23.86 -12.34
CA LEU A 3 -17.98 -23.22 -11.16
C LEU A 3 -17.39 -21.90 -11.68
N ALA A 4 -18.23 -20.87 -11.80
CA ALA A 4 -17.78 -19.51 -11.84
C ALA A 4 -17.08 -19.23 -10.51
N TYR A 5 -15.81 -19.57 -10.44
CA TYR A 5 -14.93 -19.07 -9.41
C TYR A 5 -14.93 -17.55 -9.59
N ASN A 6 -15.63 -16.89 -8.69
CA ASN A 6 -15.72 -15.44 -8.66
C ASN A 6 -14.39 -14.91 -8.13
N ASP A 7 -13.36 -14.95 -9.00
CA ASP A 7 -12.04 -14.38 -8.73
C ASP A 7 -12.17 -12.86 -8.83
N SER A 8 -12.74 -12.28 -7.78
CA SER A 8 -13.02 -10.85 -7.73
C SER A 8 -11.76 -9.97 -7.88
N ASP A 9 -10.58 -10.57 -7.65
CA ASP A 9 -9.29 -9.86 -7.72
C ASP A 9 -8.40 -10.33 -8.87
N ASN A 10 -8.82 -11.31 -9.68
CA ASN A 10 -8.02 -11.86 -10.80
C ASN A 10 -6.57 -12.23 -10.40
N ALA A 11 -6.38 -12.76 -9.18
CA ALA A 11 -5.07 -12.96 -8.58
C ALA A 11 -4.17 -13.94 -9.39
N ILE A 12 -4.80 -14.94 -10.05
CA ILE A 12 -4.12 -15.99 -10.80
C ILE A 12 -4.46 -16.04 -12.29
N HIS A 13 -5.35 -15.15 -12.74
CA HIS A 13 -5.75 -15.06 -14.14
C HIS A 13 -5.46 -13.67 -14.70
N ARG A 14 -5.31 -13.61 -16.03
CA ARG A 14 -5.19 -12.33 -16.72
C ARG A 14 -6.51 -11.56 -16.60
N VAL A 15 -6.43 -10.27 -16.26
CA VAL A 15 -7.58 -9.38 -16.23
C VAL A 15 -8.12 -9.18 -17.66
N PRO A 16 -9.38 -9.53 -17.94
CA PRO A 16 -10.01 -9.28 -19.21
C PRO A 16 -10.03 -7.78 -19.54
N ASP A 17 -9.89 -7.43 -20.81
CA ASP A 17 -9.77 -6.03 -21.24
C ASP A 17 -10.99 -5.17 -20.85
N ASN A 18 -12.20 -5.78 -20.81
CA ASN A 18 -13.44 -5.13 -20.37
C ASN A 18 -13.52 -4.87 -18.85
N GLN A 19 -12.66 -5.49 -18.04
CA GLN A 19 -12.62 -5.32 -16.59
C GLN A 19 -11.45 -4.44 -16.16
N ARG A 20 -10.59 -3.99 -17.08
CA ARG A 20 -9.47 -3.11 -16.77
C ARG A 20 -9.96 -1.76 -16.26
N LYS A 21 -9.33 -1.28 -15.19
CA LYS A 21 -9.68 0.00 -14.58
C LYS A 21 -9.01 1.15 -15.33
N GLY A 22 -9.72 2.27 -15.40
CA GLY A 22 -9.18 3.49 -16.01
C GLY A 22 -8.06 4.13 -15.18
N PHE A 23 -7.30 5.01 -15.82
CA PHE A 23 -6.14 5.68 -15.24
C PHE A 23 -6.44 6.36 -13.90
N ILE A 24 -7.56 7.09 -13.78
CA ILE A 24 -7.92 7.83 -12.55
C ILE A 24 -8.10 6.89 -11.36
N SER A 25 -8.76 5.74 -11.57
CA SER A 25 -8.97 4.75 -10.51
C SER A 25 -7.66 4.14 -10.04
N ILE A 26 -6.77 3.79 -10.97
CA ILE A 26 -5.44 3.22 -10.63
C ILE A 26 -4.57 4.29 -9.95
N ALA A 27 -4.58 5.52 -10.46
CA ALA A 27 -3.82 6.63 -9.88
C ALA A 27 -4.30 6.97 -8.46
N ALA A 28 -5.61 6.93 -8.19
CA ALA A 28 -6.16 7.17 -6.85
C ALA A 28 -5.69 6.08 -5.85
N VAL A 29 -5.72 4.82 -6.25
CA VAL A 29 -5.24 3.71 -5.41
C VAL A 29 -3.73 3.82 -5.19
N ALA A 30 -2.95 4.13 -6.23
CA ALA A 30 -1.50 4.33 -6.13
C ALA A 30 -1.16 5.52 -5.21
N ALA A 31 -1.88 6.63 -5.32
CA ALA A 31 -1.72 7.78 -4.44
C ALA A 31 -2.06 7.42 -2.99
N GLY A 32 -3.17 6.67 -2.76
CA GLY A 32 -3.53 6.17 -1.43
C GLY A 32 -2.46 5.27 -0.83
N PHE A 33 -1.80 4.46 -1.64
CA PHE A 33 -0.68 3.62 -1.20
C PHE A 33 0.57 4.46 -0.83
N CYS A 34 0.84 5.54 -1.55
CA CYS A 34 1.96 6.45 -1.24
C CYS A 34 1.71 7.27 0.03
N ILE A 35 0.45 7.61 0.32
CA ILE A 35 0.06 8.40 1.50
C ILE A 35 -0.21 7.43 2.67
N CYS A 36 0.84 6.77 3.14
CA CYS A 36 0.75 5.87 4.28
C CYS A 36 1.59 6.40 5.46
N MET A 37 1.25 5.96 6.67
CA MET A 37 1.94 6.39 7.89
C MET A 37 3.44 6.15 7.83
N SER A 38 3.89 5.02 7.28
CA SER A 38 5.31 4.70 7.12
C SER A 38 6.04 5.72 6.24
N GLY A 39 5.40 6.25 5.20
CA GLY A 39 5.94 7.32 4.37
C GLY A 39 6.17 8.60 5.17
N LEU A 40 5.21 9.00 6.01
CA LEU A 40 5.33 10.16 6.89
C LEU A 40 6.45 9.98 7.91
N TYR A 41 6.56 8.82 8.55
CA TYR A 41 7.65 8.51 9.47
C TYR A 41 9.01 8.49 8.79
N THR A 42 9.11 7.97 7.57
CA THR A 42 10.34 7.99 6.77
C THR A 42 10.74 9.42 6.43
N GLY A 43 9.81 10.27 6.01
CA GLY A 43 10.05 11.68 5.75
C GLY A 43 10.55 12.42 6.99
N ALA A 44 9.92 12.19 8.14
CA ALA A 44 10.36 12.75 9.42
C ALA A 44 11.77 12.28 9.79
N ALA A 45 12.09 10.99 9.65
CA ALA A 45 13.41 10.45 9.95
C ALA A 45 14.51 11.07 9.09
N ILE A 46 14.24 11.29 7.80
CA ILE A 46 15.16 11.98 6.87
C ILE A 46 15.37 13.44 7.31
N ALA A 47 14.30 14.12 7.72
CA ALA A 47 14.37 15.51 8.18
C ALA A 47 15.15 15.68 9.49
N PHE A 48 15.15 14.69 10.39
CA PHE A 48 15.98 14.72 11.61
C PHE A 48 17.48 14.54 11.34
N GLY A 49 17.84 13.80 10.27
CA GLY A 49 19.24 13.49 9.96
C GLY A 49 19.92 14.46 9.01
N LEU A 50 19.17 15.31 8.29
CA LEU A 50 19.66 16.17 7.22
C LEU A 50 19.13 17.61 7.38
N SER A 51 19.86 18.57 6.83
CA SER A 51 19.29 19.92 6.66
C SER A 51 18.09 19.87 5.71
N PHE A 52 17.15 20.78 5.88
CA PHE A 52 15.89 20.84 5.11
C PHE A 52 16.12 20.73 3.59
N LYS A 53 17.11 21.50 3.07
CA LYS A 53 17.47 21.45 1.65
C LYS A 53 17.94 20.06 1.21
N ASN A 54 18.81 19.43 1.99
CA ASN A 54 19.36 18.11 1.68
C ASN A 54 18.30 17.02 1.82
N ALA A 55 17.38 17.14 2.78
CA ALA A 55 16.25 16.24 2.94
C ALA A 55 15.33 16.26 1.71
N ILE A 56 15.00 17.45 1.19
CA ILE A 56 14.19 17.56 -0.04
C ILE A 56 14.93 16.96 -1.24
N ILE A 57 16.22 17.27 -1.41
CA ILE A 57 17.01 16.74 -2.54
C ILE A 57 17.05 15.20 -2.46
N ALA A 58 17.33 14.64 -1.30
CA ALA A 58 17.37 13.19 -1.10
C ALA A 58 16.00 12.54 -1.38
N ALA A 59 14.92 13.13 -0.90
CA ALA A 59 13.56 12.66 -1.16
C ALA A 59 13.22 12.69 -2.64
N VAL A 60 13.53 13.79 -3.35
CA VAL A 60 13.27 13.92 -4.80
C VAL A 60 14.07 12.89 -5.59
N ILE A 61 15.36 12.76 -5.35
CA ILE A 61 16.21 11.79 -6.06
C ILE A 61 15.72 10.38 -5.81
N GLY A 62 15.46 10.00 -4.55
CA GLY A 62 14.95 8.68 -4.19
C GLY A 62 13.61 8.35 -4.86
N ASN A 63 12.68 9.31 -4.86
CA ASN A 63 11.38 9.13 -5.52
C ASN A 63 11.48 9.06 -7.05
N VAL A 64 12.40 9.81 -7.68
CA VAL A 64 12.65 9.71 -9.13
C VAL A 64 13.16 8.31 -9.49
N ILE A 65 14.16 7.80 -8.77
CA ILE A 65 14.70 6.45 -8.99
C ILE A 65 13.59 5.39 -8.81
N LEU A 66 12.82 5.51 -7.72
CA LEU A 66 11.73 4.58 -7.42
C LEU A 66 10.63 4.64 -8.49
N SER A 67 10.29 5.84 -8.98
CA SER A 67 9.27 6.03 -10.01
C SER A 67 9.70 5.45 -11.36
N LEU A 68 10.96 5.58 -11.74
CA LEU A 68 11.50 4.98 -12.96
C LEU A 68 11.44 3.45 -12.88
N TYR A 69 11.92 2.87 -11.80
CA TYR A 69 11.90 1.44 -11.58
C TYR A 69 10.46 0.88 -11.47
N GLY A 70 9.66 1.48 -10.60
CA GLY A 70 8.26 1.08 -10.39
C GLY A 70 7.39 1.28 -11.62
N GLY A 71 7.63 2.36 -12.37
CA GLY A 71 6.95 2.65 -13.62
C GLY A 71 7.25 1.62 -14.71
N ALA A 72 8.50 1.17 -14.83
CA ALA A 72 8.89 0.13 -15.77
C ALA A 72 8.20 -1.21 -15.45
N ILE A 73 8.19 -1.63 -14.18
CA ILE A 73 7.49 -2.86 -13.75
C ILE A 73 5.98 -2.71 -13.91
N GLY A 74 5.43 -1.56 -13.54
CA GLY A 74 4.01 -1.26 -13.66
C GLY A 74 3.52 -1.29 -15.11
N ALA A 75 4.32 -0.75 -16.04
CA ALA A 75 4.02 -0.80 -17.48
C ALA A 75 4.00 -2.25 -18.00
N ALA A 76 4.95 -3.08 -17.59
CA ALA A 76 4.96 -4.50 -17.94
C ALA A 76 3.73 -5.23 -17.38
N GLY A 77 3.40 -5.03 -16.10
CA GLY A 77 2.23 -5.59 -15.46
C GLY A 77 0.90 -5.15 -16.11
N ALA A 78 0.80 -3.88 -16.47
CA ALA A 78 -0.37 -3.32 -17.15
C ALA A 78 -0.56 -3.90 -18.56
N LYS A 79 0.53 -4.10 -19.30
CA LYS A 79 0.50 -4.71 -20.63
C LYS A 79 0.02 -6.16 -20.57
N GLU A 80 0.57 -6.94 -19.66
CA GLU A 80 0.22 -8.35 -19.50
C GLU A 80 -1.11 -8.56 -18.75
N GLY A 81 -1.52 -7.60 -17.94
CA GLY A 81 -2.77 -7.67 -17.14
C GLY A 81 -2.73 -8.76 -16.07
N VAL A 82 -1.57 -9.02 -15.48
CA VAL A 82 -1.36 -10.06 -14.48
C VAL A 82 -0.69 -9.52 -13.23
N ALA A 83 -0.90 -10.19 -12.09
CA ALA A 83 -0.25 -9.86 -10.83
C ALA A 83 1.27 -10.08 -10.90
N SER A 84 2.03 -9.35 -10.07
CA SER A 84 3.50 -9.40 -10.04
C SER A 84 4.06 -10.82 -9.84
N ALA A 85 3.41 -11.63 -9.01
CA ALA A 85 3.77 -13.03 -8.80
C ALA A 85 3.64 -13.86 -10.09
N MET A 86 2.64 -13.58 -10.93
CA MET A 86 2.46 -14.22 -12.24
C MET A 86 3.49 -13.71 -13.25
N LEU A 87 3.77 -12.40 -13.23
CA LEU A 87 4.79 -11.80 -14.09
C LEU A 87 6.17 -12.43 -13.83
N SER A 88 6.49 -12.75 -12.59
CA SER A 88 7.75 -13.39 -12.21
C SER A 88 7.99 -14.77 -12.85
N ARG A 89 6.93 -15.44 -13.34
CA ARG A 89 7.05 -16.73 -14.04
C ARG A 89 7.87 -16.63 -15.32
N HIS A 90 7.84 -15.49 -16.00
CA HIS A 90 8.63 -15.28 -17.20
C HIS A 90 10.13 -15.28 -16.93
N SER A 91 10.54 -14.76 -15.75
CA SER A 91 11.96 -14.65 -15.40
C SER A 91 12.48 -15.85 -14.60
N PHE A 92 11.66 -16.41 -13.71
CA PHE A 92 12.07 -17.42 -12.72
C PHE A 92 11.44 -18.80 -12.95
N GLY A 93 10.62 -18.95 -13.98
CA GLY A 93 9.87 -20.19 -14.25
C GLY A 93 8.83 -20.51 -13.17
N MET A 94 8.22 -21.70 -13.28
CA MET A 94 7.11 -22.09 -12.41
C MET A 94 7.51 -22.31 -10.95
N GLN A 95 8.67 -22.88 -10.70
CA GLN A 95 9.17 -23.14 -9.34
C GLN A 95 9.69 -21.84 -8.69
N GLY A 96 10.45 -21.04 -9.43
CA GLY A 96 10.95 -19.76 -8.92
C GLY A 96 9.82 -18.76 -8.60
N SER A 97 8.75 -18.74 -9.39
CA SER A 97 7.58 -17.87 -9.11
C SER A 97 6.84 -18.23 -7.83
N LYS A 98 6.83 -19.49 -7.42
CA LYS A 98 6.29 -19.91 -6.12
C LYS A 98 7.09 -19.30 -4.96
N PHE A 99 8.41 -19.36 -5.07
CA PHE A 99 9.30 -18.72 -4.08
C PHE A 99 9.09 -17.21 -4.02
N VAL A 100 8.99 -16.54 -5.17
CA VAL A 100 8.68 -15.10 -5.23
C VAL A 100 7.32 -14.79 -4.61
N GLY A 101 6.30 -15.62 -4.86
CA GLY A 101 4.98 -15.47 -4.26
C GLY A 101 5.01 -15.56 -2.72
N VAL A 102 5.71 -16.55 -2.17
CA VAL A 102 5.90 -16.69 -0.72
C VAL A 102 6.67 -15.50 -0.14
N LEU A 103 7.74 -15.08 -0.80
CA LEU A 103 8.53 -13.92 -0.38
C LEU A 103 7.67 -12.65 -0.34
N LEU A 104 6.89 -12.40 -1.38
CA LEU A 104 5.96 -11.26 -1.42
C LEU A 104 4.93 -11.34 -0.30
N ALA A 105 4.37 -12.51 -0.02
CA ALA A 105 3.42 -12.68 1.08
C ALA A 105 4.06 -12.34 2.44
N VAL A 106 5.26 -12.84 2.71
CA VAL A 106 5.99 -12.53 3.95
C VAL A 106 6.29 -11.03 4.06
N VAL A 107 6.73 -10.39 2.98
CA VAL A 107 6.99 -8.94 2.95
C VAL A 107 5.71 -8.15 3.21
N MET A 108 4.59 -8.54 2.61
CA MET A 108 3.31 -7.86 2.82
C MET A 108 2.79 -8.03 4.25
N LEU A 109 2.95 -9.20 4.85
CA LEU A 109 2.62 -9.41 6.28
C LEU A 109 3.49 -8.55 7.20
N GLY A 110 4.79 -8.47 6.92
CA GLY A 110 5.71 -7.58 7.65
C GLY A 110 5.30 -6.11 7.54
N TRP A 111 4.96 -5.68 6.32
CA TRP A 111 4.48 -4.32 6.08
C TRP A 111 3.16 -4.02 6.80
N PHE A 112 2.22 -4.95 6.79
CA PHE A 112 0.97 -4.86 7.54
C PHE A 112 1.23 -4.71 9.04
N ALA A 113 2.12 -5.51 9.63
CA ALA A 113 2.48 -5.43 11.04
C ALA A 113 3.05 -4.04 11.42
N VAL A 114 3.91 -3.46 10.56
CA VAL A 114 4.44 -2.10 10.74
C VAL A 114 3.33 -1.06 10.73
N GLN A 115 2.40 -1.12 9.77
CA GLN A 115 1.29 -0.16 9.67
C GLN A 115 0.34 -0.24 10.87
N VAL A 116 0.02 -1.44 11.32
CA VAL A 116 -0.78 -1.69 12.52
C VAL A 116 -0.07 -1.15 13.78
N GLY A 117 1.25 -1.34 13.86
CA GLY A 117 2.08 -0.79 14.94
C GLY A 117 2.05 0.74 14.97
N PHE A 118 2.19 1.40 13.82
CA PHE A 118 2.07 2.85 13.71
C PHE A 118 0.69 3.36 14.11
N PHE A 119 -0.37 2.67 13.69
CA PHE A 119 -1.72 3.01 14.10
C PHE A 119 -1.87 2.97 15.63
N GLY A 120 -1.39 1.89 16.28
CA GLY A 120 -1.43 1.76 17.74
C GLY A 120 -0.67 2.87 18.48
N THR A 121 0.53 3.22 17.99
CA THR A 121 1.31 4.32 18.60
C THR A 121 0.65 5.69 18.42
N THR A 122 0.06 5.92 17.25
CA THR A 122 -0.65 7.17 16.96
C THR A 122 -1.89 7.33 17.82
N MET A 123 -2.68 6.26 17.99
CA MET A 123 -3.86 6.28 18.86
C MET A 123 -3.49 6.57 20.31
N GLN A 124 -2.43 5.97 20.82
CA GLN A 124 -1.94 6.25 22.17
C GLN A 124 -1.46 7.70 22.33
N ALA A 125 -0.81 8.27 21.31
CA ALA A 125 -0.34 9.65 21.32
C ALA A 125 -1.47 10.67 21.25
N LEU A 126 -2.53 10.38 20.48
CA LEU A 126 -3.69 11.26 20.34
C LEU A 126 -4.58 11.29 21.59
N PHE A 127 -4.63 10.20 22.33
CA PHE A 127 -5.47 10.05 23.52
C PHE A 127 -4.64 9.63 24.74
N PRO A 128 -3.75 10.50 25.25
CA PRO A 128 -2.99 10.22 26.45
C PRO A 128 -3.95 10.09 27.63
N GLY A 129 -4.03 8.92 28.24
CA GLY A 129 -4.96 8.63 29.34
C GLY A 129 -6.33 8.08 28.91
N GLY A 130 -6.54 7.77 27.65
CA GLY A 130 -7.81 7.25 27.09
C GLY A 130 -8.15 5.80 27.48
N GLY A 131 -7.47 5.21 28.44
CA GLY A 131 -7.78 3.91 29.02
C GLY A 131 -7.34 2.72 28.16
N PHE A 132 -7.96 1.56 28.42
CA PHE A 132 -7.56 0.28 27.80
C PHE A 132 -7.70 0.27 26.27
N ILE A 133 -8.76 0.88 25.71
CA ILE A 133 -9.07 0.84 24.27
C ILE A 133 -8.03 1.60 23.44
N THR A 134 -7.45 2.68 23.99
CA THR A 134 -6.46 3.52 23.32
C THR A 134 -5.02 3.12 23.62
N SER A 135 -4.84 2.09 24.46
CA SER A 135 -3.49 1.55 24.69
C SER A 135 -2.90 1.02 23.39
N ARG A 136 -1.58 1.21 23.21
CA ARG A 136 -0.85 0.89 21.97
C ARG A 136 -1.21 -0.47 21.37
N TYR A 137 -1.20 -1.51 22.21
CA TYR A 137 -1.41 -2.89 21.75
C TYR A 137 -2.89 -3.17 21.40
N VAL A 138 -3.81 -2.67 22.20
CA VAL A 138 -5.25 -2.86 21.96
C VAL A 138 -5.70 -2.05 20.75
N ALA A 139 -5.23 -0.81 20.62
CA ALA A 139 -5.47 0.01 19.45
C ALA A 139 -4.89 -0.64 18.17
N ALA A 140 -3.68 -1.18 18.23
CA ALA A 140 -3.13 -1.94 17.11
C ALA A 140 -3.98 -3.14 16.74
N ALA A 141 -4.49 -3.91 17.72
CA ALA A 141 -5.29 -5.09 17.46
C ALA A 141 -6.61 -4.75 16.75
N TRP A 142 -7.42 -3.83 17.29
CA TRP A 142 -8.70 -3.49 16.64
C TRP A 142 -8.50 -2.70 15.34
N GLY A 143 -7.46 -1.85 15.25
CA GLY A 143 -7.10 -1.17 14.01
C GLY A 143 -6.66 -2.15 12.92
N GLY A 144 -5.88 -3.18 13.26
CA GLY A 144 -5.51 -4.26 12.38
C GLY A 144 -6.73 -5.03 11.84
N ILE A 145 -7.70 -5.33 12.72
CA ILE A 145 -8.96 -5.98 12.32
C ILE A 145 -9.72 -5.11 11.31
N LEU A 146 -9.84 -3.79 11.54
CA LEU A 146 -10.47 -2.88 10.58
C LEU A 146 -9.76 -2.85 9.23
N MET A 147 -8.42 -2.84 9.23
CA MET A 147 -7.63 -2.90 8.00
C MET A 147 -7.84 -4.23 7.26
N MET A 148 -7.97 -5.35 7.97
CA MET A 148 -8.29 -6.66 7.38
C MET A 148 -9.67 -6.67 6.71
N PHE A 149 -10.68 -6.05 7.30
CA PHE A 149 -11.99 -5.91 6.66
C PHE A 149 -11.91 -5.17 5.32
N THR A 150 -11.13 -4.07 5.27
CA THR A 150 -10.92 -3.35 4.02
C THR A 150 -10.21 -4.21 2.97
N ALA A 151 -9.22 -4.99 3.37
CA ALA A 151 -8.51 -5.91 2.49
C ALA A 151 -9.42 -7.06 1.99
N TYR A 152 -10.36 -7.53 2.80
CA TYR A 152 -11.33 -8.55 2.41
C TYR A 152 -12.21 -8.13 1.22
N TYR A 153 -12.56 -6.84 1.11
CA TYR A 153 -13.29 -6.31 -0.02
C TYR A 153 -12.40 -6.06 -1.26
N GLY A 154 -11.11 -6.34 -1.15
CA GLY A 154 -10.14 -6.28 -2.25
C GLY A 154 -10.03 -4.90 -2.90
N TYR A 155 -9.80 -4.86 -4.21
CA TYR A 155 -9.61 -3.62 -4.96
C TYR A 155 -10.78 -2.62 -4.80
N LYS A 156 -12.01 -3.11 -4.69
CA LYS A 156 -13.19 -2.24 -4.53
C LYS A 156 -13.16 -1.49 -3.20
N GLY A 157 -12.79 -2.17 -2.11
CA GLY A 157 -12.61 -1.55 -0.79
C GLY A 157 -11.48 -0.53 -0.78
N LEU A 158 -10.32 -0.88 -1.35
CA LEU A 158 -9.17 0.02 -1.47
C LEU A 158 -9.48 1.27 -2.31
N ASN A 159 -10.21 1.12 -3.40
CA ASN A 159 -10.58 2.23 -4.26
C ASN A 159 -11.49 3.24 -3.53
N ILE A 160 -12.52 2.76 -2.84
CA ILE A 160 -13.42 3.61 -2.05
C ILE A 160 -12.64 4.33 -0.95
N LEU A 161 -11.81 3.61 -0.20
CA LEU A 161 -10.99 4.18 0.87
C LEU A 161 -10.04 5.27 0.33
N SER A 162 -9.40 5.04 -0.82
CA SER A 162 -8.47 5.99 -1.43
C SER A 162 -9.17 7.29 -1.86
N TYR A 163 -10.37 7.22 -2.41
CA TYR A 163 -11.13 8.42 -2.78
C TYR A 163 -11.47 9.31 -1.58
N ILE A 164 -11.59 8.73 -0.39
CA ILE A 164 -11.86 9.48 0.85
C ILE A 164 -10.55 9.92 1.51
N ALA A 165 -9.61 8.99 1.66
CA ALA A 165 -8.38 9.21 2.44
C ALA A 165 -7.41 10.17 1.73
N VAL A 166 -7.23 10.07 0.42
CA VAL A 166 -6.27 10.91 -0.32
C VAL A 166 -6.58 12.40 -0.20
N PRO A 167 -7.80 12.89 -0.49
CA PRO A 167 -8.10 14.29 -0.32
C PRO A 167 -8.07 14.72 1.16
N ALA A 168 -8.53 13.88 2.09
CA ALA A 168 -8.51 14.19 3.51
C ALA A 168 -7.08 14.42 4.03
N VAL A 169 -6.15 13.51 3.70
CA VAL A 169 -4.74 13.67 4.11
C VAL A 169 -4.07 14.82 3.37
N GLY A 170 -4.42 15.06 2.09
CA GLY A 170 -3.95 16.23 1.35
C GLY A 170 -4.35 17.55 2.01
N ILE A 171 -5.59 17.68 2.44
CA ILE A 171 -6.08 18.86 3.16
C ILE A 171 -5.36 19.01 4.51
N LEU A 172 -5.21 17.92 5.28
CA LEU A 172 -4.51 17.95 6.56
C LEU A 172 -3.03 18.32 6.39
N ALA A 173 -2.37 17.86 5.34
CA ALA A 173 -0.99 18.23 5.04
C ALA A 173 -0.83 19.72 4.75
N VAL A 174 -1.79 20.33 4.05
CA VAL A 174 -1.78 21.78 3.76
C VAL A 174 -2.07 22.61 5.01
N ILE A 175 -2.99 22.16 5.88
CA ILE A 175 -3.33 22.87 7.12
C ILE A 175 -2.19 22.76 8.15
N GLY A 176 -1.44 21.64 8.13
CA GLY A 176 -0.35 21.40 9.07
C GLY A 176 1.00 22.05 8.69
N MET A 177 1.07 22.72 7.53
CA MET A 177 2.22 23.52 7.10
C MET A 177 2.16 24.95 7.62
#